data_e4d9cc989861370a883897bbedc0cab6
#
_entry.id   e4d9cc989861370a883897bbedc0cab6
#
_cell.length_a   1.000
_cell.length_b   1.000
_cell.length_c   1.000
_cell.angle_alpha   90.00
_cell.angle_beta   90.00
_cell.angle_gamma   90.00
#
_symmetry.space_group_name_H-M   'P 1'
#
loop_
_entity.id
_entity.type
_entity.pdbx_description
1 polymer ?
#
loop_
_entity_poly.entity_id
_entity_poly.type
_entity_poly.pdbx_seq_one_letter_code
_entity_poly.pdbx_strand_id
1 'polypeptide(L)'
;MLLPLKDENPLIRISFQRVTVSLMIICCLVFMWQLSLSTEESNAAVLGLGAIPAVLFGNKYLEPDLVLVSANLTLITSMFLHGGWMHLIGNMLFLWVFGDNVEDHLGHRRFMIFYVLSGIGGALAHALVNPESVSPMIGASGAISGILGAYLVLHPRAQVLVLAFMYIPIRLPAFVILGLWIGLQMLNASVAGSADGGGTAWWAHIGGFVAGIGLLFLLKTKTKANSVGRGPWGKRSS
;
A
#
# COMPACT_ATOMS: atom_id res chain seq x y z
N MET A 1 12.01 -12.06 -10.06
CA MET A 1 11.14 -11.51 -9.01
C MET A 1 11.90 -11.57 -7.68
N LEU A 2 11.91 -10.47 -6.91
CA LEU A 2 12.47 -10.41 -5.56
C LEU A 2 11.31 -10.42 -4.58
N LEU A 3 11.18 -11.46 -3.77
CA LEU A 3 10.09 -11.62 -2.82
C LEU A 3 10.63 -11.28 -1.42
N PRO A 4 10.18 -10.18 -0.77
CA PRO A 4 10.66 -9.81 0.56
C PRO A 4 10.09 -10.78 1.61
N LEU A 5 10.93 -11.26 2.52
CA LEU A 5 10.54 -12.19 3.58
C LEU A 5 10.59 -11.55 4.96
N LYS A 6 11.60 -10.74 5.21
CA LYS A 6 11.84 -10.11 6.50
C LYS A 6 12.83 -8.97 6.35
N ASP A 7 12.66 -7.92 7.12
CA ASP A 7 13.69 -6.90 7.34
C ASP A 7 14.39 -7.07 8.71
N GLU A 8 15.44 -6.31 8.93
CA GLU A 8 16.23 -6.36 10.16
C GLU A 8 15.96 -5.17 11.11
N ASN A 9 14.90 -4.40 10.87
CA ASN A 9 14.56 -3.26 11.72
C ASN A 9 13.63 -3.69 12.87
N PRO A 10 14.07 -3.60 14.14
CA PRO A 10 13.19 -3.84 15.27
C PRO A 10 12.22 -2.68 15.49
N LEU A 11 11.05 -2.97 16.02
CA LEU A 11 10.11 -1.97 16.51
C LEU A 11 10.72 -1.24 17.73
N ILE A 12 10.62 0.09 17.76
CA ILE A 12 11.23 0.94 18.80
C ILE A 12 10.18 1.69 19.62
N ARG A 13 9.06 2.10 19.00
CA ARG A 13 8.07 3.01 19.61
C ARG A 13 6.76 2.34 19.98
N ILE A 14 6.39 1.27 19.27
CA ILE A 14 5.20 0.48 19.54
C ILE A 14 5.60 -0.94 19.95
N SER A 15 4.79 -1.55 20.81
CA SER A 15 5.01 -2.94 21.22
C SER A 15 4.52 -3.98 20.23
N PHE A 16 3.59 -3.57 19.34
CA PHE A 16 2.97 -4.44 18.34
C PHE A 16 2.28 -3.63 17.24
N GLN A 17 2.37 -4.07 16.01
CA GLN A 17 1.84 -3.42 14.79
C GLN A 17 0.34 -3.72 14.60
N ARG A 18 -0.50 -3.10 15.44
CA ARG A 18 -1.94 -3.41 15.50
C ARG A 18 -2.68 -3.08 14.21
N VAL A 19 -2.37 -1.94 13.59
CA VAL A 19 -3.06 -1.48 12.39
C VAL A 19 -2.65 -2.32 11.19
N THR A 20 -1.36 -2.60 11.03
CA THR A 20 -0.84 -3.50 9.98
C THR A 20 -1.56 -4.86 10.03
N VAL A 21 -1.60 -5.49 11.22
CA VAL A 21 -2.26 -6.78 11.38
C VAL A 21 -3.78 -6.69 11.16
N SER A 22 -4.43 -5.61 11.64
CA SER A 22 -5.87 -5.42 11.41
C SER A 22 -6.20 -5.28 9.93
N LEU A 23 -5.41 -4.51 9.17
CA LEU A 23 -5.58 -4.37 7.72
C LEU A 23 -5.41 -5.71 7.00
N MET A 24 -4.41 -6.50 7.38
CA MET A 24 -4.21 -7.85 6.83
C MET A 24 -5.41 -8.75 7.10
N ILE A 25 -5.91 -8.76 8.34
CA ILE A 25 -7.09 -9.55 8.72
C ILE A 25 -8.31 -9.12 7.89
N ILE A 26 -8.56 -7.81 7.76
CA ILE A 26 -9.69 -7.30 6.96
C ILE A 26 -9.57 -7.74 5.50
N CYS A 27 -8.39 -7.59 4.88
CA CYS A 27 -8.17 -8.03 3.51
C CYS A 27 -8.41 -9.55 3.34
N CYS A 28 -7.93 -10.36 4.28
CA CYS A 28 -8.15 -11.80 4.26
C CYS A 28 -9.65 -12.14 4.41
N LEU A 29 -10.37 -11.51 5.35
CA LEU A 29 -11.80 -11.73 5.56
C LEU A 29 -12.63 -11.32 4.34
N VAL A 30 -12.33 -10.16 3.74
CA VAL A 30 -12.99 -9.69 2.52
C VAL A 30 -12.71 -10.67 1.36
N PHE A 31 -11.48 -11.15 1.22
CA PHE A 31 -11.16 -12.12 0.19
C PHE A 31 -11.86 -13.47 0.40
N MET A 32 -11.96 -13.96 1.64
CA MET A 32 -12.73 -15.16 1.95
C MET A 32 -14.22 -14.98 1.62
N TRP A 33 -14.77 -13.79 1.87
CA TRP A 33 -16.11 -13.43 1.42
C TRP A 33 -16.21 -13.47 -0.11
N GLN A 34 -15.26 -12.85 -0.86
CA GLN A 34 -15.25 -12.91 -2.32
C GLN A 34 -15.25 -14.36 -2.85
N LEU A 35 -14.51 -15.26 -2.19
CA LEU A 35 -14.47 -16.69 -2.58
C LEU A 35 -15.78 -17.45 -2.29
N SER A 36 -16.63 -16.95 -1.40
CA SER A 36 -17.95 -17.54 -1.09
C SER A 36 -19.02 -17.15 -2.09
N LEU A 37 -18.79 -16.16 -2.93
CA LEU A 37 -19.70 -15.66 -3.95
C LEU A 37 -19.66 -16.53 -5.21
N SER A 38 -20.77 -16.60 -5.92
CA SER A 38 -20.78 -17.09 -7.29
C SER A 38 -19.94 -16.18 -8.20
N THR A 39 -19.59 -16.65 -9.39
CA THR A 39 -18.83 -15.84 -10.36
C THR A 39 -19.55 -14.53 -10.70
N GLU A 40 -20.88 -14.58 -10.85
CA GLU A 40 -21.70 -13.41 -11.16
C GLU A 40 -21.72 -12.40 -10.00
N GLU A 41 -21.96 -12.86 -8.79
CA GLU A 41 -21.93 -12.03 -7.58
C GLU A 41 -20.54 -11.44 -7.33
N SER A 42 -19.48 -12.20 -7.55
CA SER A 42 -18.09 -11.72 -7.42
C SER A 42 -17.77 -10.62 -8.42
N ASN A 43 -18.21 -10.75 -9.68
CA ASN A 43 -18.07 -9.70 -10.68
C ASN A 43 -18.88 -8.45 -10.29
N ALA A 44 -20.11 -8.60 -9.84
CA ALA A 44 -20.93 -7.50 -9.35
C ALA A 44 -20.27 -6.77 -8.15
N ALA A 45 -19.71 -7.53 -7.20
CA ALA A 45 -18.99 -6.98 -6.06
C ALA A 45 -17.74 -6.19 -6.49
N VAL A 46 -16.98 -6.70 -7.46
CA VAL A 46 -15.80 -6.02 -8.01
C VAL A 46 -16.18 -4.73 -8.75
N LEU A 47 -17.28 -4.74 -9.51
CA LEU A 47 -17.78 -3.54 -10.18
C LEU A 47 -18.34 -2.51 -9.19
N GLY A 48 -19.10 -2.94 -8.18
CA GLY A 48 -19.76 -2.05 -7.23
C GLY A 48 -18.86 -1.50 -6.11
N LEU A 49 -17.75 -2.18 -5.79
CA LEU A 49 -16.82 -1.79 -4.72
C LEU A 49 -15.44 -1.40 -5.23
N GLY A 50 -15.07 -1.76 -6.46
CA GLY A 50 -13.81 -1.39 -7.11
C GLY A 50 -13.85 0.05 -7.61
N ALA A 51 -12.69 0.71 -7.66
CA ALA A 51 -12.59 2.07 -8.15
C ALA A 51 -12.49 2.06 -9.68
N ILE A 52 -13.52 2.57 -10.36
CA ILE A 52 -13.60 2.64 -11.83
C ILE A 52 -13.36 4.10 -12.24
N PRO A 53 -12.28 4.42 -12.97
CA PRO A 53 -11.94 5.79 -13.36
C PRO A 53 -13.09 6.53 -14.06
N ALA A 54 -13.70 5.94 -15.09
CA ALA A 54 -14.78 6.58 -15.83
C ALA A 54 -16.03 6.87 -14.96
N VAL A 55 -16.29 6.05 -13.93
CA VAL A 55 -17.37 6.24 -12.97
C VAL A 55 -17.02 7.32 -11.94
N LEU A 56 -15.76 7.36 -11.48
CA LEU A 56 -15.25 8.37 -10.53
C LEU A 56 -15.38 9.78 -11.10
N PHE A 57 -15.15 9.96 -12.39
CA PHE A 57 -15.23 11.28 -13.07
C PHE A 57 -16.61 11.56 -13.68
N GLY A 58 -17.57 10.64 -13.56
CA GLY A 58 -18.92 10.83 -14.11
C GLY A 58 -19.03 10.67 -15.63
N ASN A 59 -17.99 10.13 -16.30
CA ASN A 59 -17.97 9.86 -17.74
C ASN A 59 -18.82 8.62 -18.08
N LYS A 60 -19.00 7.72 -17.13
CA LYS A 60 -19.83 6.51 -17.23
C LYS A 60 -20.61 6.30 -15.94
N TYR A 61 -21.66 5.51 -16.03
CA TYR A 61 -22.49 5.12 -14.90
C TYR A 61 -22.60 3.60 -14.86
N LEU A 62 -22.60 3.05 -13.64
CA LEU A 62 -22.96 1.65 -13.43
C LEU A 62 -24.49 1.49 -13.53
N GLU A 63 -24.93 0.32 -13.94
CA GLU A 63 -26.32 -0.07 -13.80
C GLU A 63 -26.76 0.05 -12.31
N PRO A 64 -27.99 0.52 -12.03
CA PRO A 64 -28.43 0.78 -10.65
C PRO A 64 -28.22 -0.39 -9.69
N ASP A 65 -28.44 -1.63 -10.16
CA ASP A 65 -28.30 -2.86 -9.38
C ASP A 65 -26.83 -3.19 -9.01
N LEU A 66 -25.87 -2.61 -9.71
CA LEU A 66 -24.43 -2.76 -9.44
C LEU A 66 -23.88 -1.67 -8.52
N VAL A 67 -24.64 -0.62 -8.22
CA VAL A 67 -24.20 0.48 -7.34
C VAL A 67 -24.32 0.08 -5.89
N LEU A 68 -23.26 -0.46 -5.29
CA LEU A 68 -23.23 -0.85 -3.88
C LEU A 68 -22.86 0.33 -2.96
N VAL A 69 -22.01 1.22 -3.42
CA VAL A 69 -21.55 2.42 -2.69
C VAL A 69 -21.38 3.59 -3.66
N SER A 70 -21.26 4.81 -3.14
CA SER A 70 -20.95 5.97 -3.98
C SER A 70 -19.57 5.82 -4.66
N ALA A 71 -19.41 6.37 -5.87
CA ALA A 71 -18.15 6.30 -6.62
C ALA A 71 -16.94 6.76 -5.79
N ASN A 72 -17.06 7.83 -5.01
CA ASN A 72 -15.97 8.31 -4.17
C ASN A 72 -15.60 7.33 -3.05
N LEU A 73 -16.55 6.56 -2.52
CA LEU A 73 -16.28 5.58 -1.48
C LEU A 73 -15.54 4.37 -2.03
N THR A 74 -15.64 4.11 -3.35
CA THR A 74 -14.88 3.03 -4.01
C THR A 74 -13.36 3.25 -3.93
N LEU A 75 -12.89 4.50 -3.77
CA LEU A 75 -11.49 4.80 -3.51
C LEU A 75 -10.96 4.11 -2.22
N ILE A 76 -11.86 3.80 -1.29
CA ILE A 76 -11.52 3.11 -0.03
C ILE A 76 -11.87 1.63 -0.12
N THR A 77 -13.07 1.28 -0.56
CA THR A 77 -13.52 -0.12 -0.59
C THR A 77 -12.67 -0.98 -1.51
N SER A 78 -12.20 -0.43 -2.62
CA SER A 78 -11.32 -1.11 -3.57
C SER A 78 -10.02 -1.62 -2.96
N MET A 79 -9.51 -0.98 -1.91
CA MET A 79 -8.25 -1.37 -1.24
C MET A 79 -8.35 -2.74 -0.56
N PHE A 80 -9.55 -3.23 -0.29
CA PHE A 80 -9.75 -4.48 0.44
C PHE A 80 -10.12 -5.67 -0.46
N LEU A 81 -10.48 -5.42 -1.71
CA LEU A 81 -10.77 -6.45 -2.70
C LEU A 81 -9.49 -6.99 -3.33
N HIS A 82 -9.48 -8.28 -3.69
CA HIS A 82 -8.33 -8.90 -4.33
C HIS A 82 -8.76 -9.81 -5.49
N GLY A 83 -8.04 -9.74 -6.61
CA GLY A 83 -8.35 -10.50 -7.83
C GLY A 83 -7.88 -11.96 -7.84
N GLY A 84 -7.35 -12.47 -6.73
CA GLY A 84 -6.89 -13.86 -6.59
C GLY A 84 -5.83 -14.04 -5.51
N TRP A 85 -5.51 -15.31 -5.24
CA TRP A 85 -4.59 -15.69 -4.17
C TRP A 85 -3.21 -15.03 -4.26
N MET A 86 -2.60 -15.01 -5.45
CA MET A 86 -1.27 -14.41 -5.61
C MET A 86 -1.28 -12.90 -5.38
N HIS A 87 -2.39 -12.24 -5.75
CA HIS A 87 -2.58 -10.81 -5.50
C HIS A 87 -2.71 -10.52 -3.99
N LEU A 88 -3.53 -11.31 -3.27
CA LEU A 88 -3.65 -11.18 -1.81
C LEU A 88 -2.32 -11.48 -1.11
N ILE A 89 -1.72 -12.65 -1.38
CA ILE A 89 -0.48 -13.07 -0.71
C ILE A 89 0.64 -12.05 -0.93
N GLY A 90 0.79 -11.57 -2.17
CA GLY A 90 1.76 -10.52 -2.48
C GLY A 90 1.54 -9.26 -1.66
N ASN A 91 0.31 -8.74 -1.62
CA ASN A 91 -0.03 -7.57 -0.81
C ASN A 91 0.23 -7.80 0.69
N MET A 92 -0.22 -8.92 1.24
CA MET A 92 -0.03 -9.21 2.67
C MET A 92 1.45 -9.37 3.03
N LEU A 93 2.25 -9.96 2.16
CA LEU A 93 3.68 -10.12 2.40
C LEU A 93 4.41 -8.76 2.44
N PHE A 94 4.14 -7.89 1.46
CA PHE A 94 4.73 -6.54 1.47
C PHE A 94 4.23 -5.70 2.64
N LEU A 95 2.94 -5.79 2.99
CA LEU A 95 2.38 -5.11 4.15
C LEU A 95 3.00 -5.61 5.46
N TRP A 96 3.23 -6.93 5.58
CA TRP A 96 3.87 -7.53 6.75
C TRP A 96 5.31 -7.07 6.93
N VAL A 97 6.11 -7.07 5.84
CA VAL A 97 7.56 -6.78 5.92
C VAL A 97 7.86 -5.30 6.11
N PHE A 98 7.04 -4.40 5.57
CA PHE A 98 7.35 -2.96 5.55
C PHE A 98 6.37 -2.12 6.37
N GLY A 99 5.18 -2.63 6.65
CA GLY A 99 4.11 -1.88 7.31
C GLY A 99 4.39 -1.58 8.76
N ASP A 100 4.94 -2.52 9.49
CA ASP A 100 5.21 -2.44 10.91
C ASP A 100 6.18 -1.30 11.27
N ASN A 101 7.23 -1.11 10.51
CA ASN A 101 8.23 -0.05 10.73
C ASN A 101 7.70 1.34 10.42
N VAL A 102 6.84 1.48 9.41
CA VAL A 102 6.16 2.76 9.12
C VAL A 102 5.10 3.04 10.19
N GLU A 103 4.38 2.01 10.65
CA GLU A 103 3.45 2.11 11.78
C GLU A 103 4.19 2.49 13.08
N ASP A 104 5.36 1.90 13.35
CA ASP A 104 6.21 2.25 14.49
C ASP A 104 6.63 3.73 14.45
N HIS A 105 6.99 4.22 13.25
CA HIS A 105 7.42 5.61 13.08
C HIS A 105 6.28 6.61 13.28
N LEU A 106 5.10 6.36 12.71
CA LEU A 106 3.94 7.27 12.72
C LEU A 106 3.05 7.12 13.95
N GLY A 107 3.04 5.93 14.55
CA GLY A 107 2.06 5.49 15.54
C GLY A 107 0.73 5.07 14.87
N HIS A 108 -0.04 4.22 15.55
CA HIS A 108 -1.22 3.55 15.02
C HIS A 108 -2.22 4.46 14.28
N ARG A 109 -2.65 5.58 14.92
CA ARG A 109 -3.68 6.45 14.34
C ARG A 109 -3.23 7.14 13.06
N ARG A 110 -1.99 7.67 13.04
CA ARG A 110 -1.46 8.35 11.87
C ARG A 110 -1.13 7.37 10.75
N PHE A 111 -0.69 6.17 11.10
CA PHE A 111 -0.47 5.11 10.12
C PHE A 111 -1.75 4.70 9.41
N MET A 112 -2.89 4.59 10.11
CA MET A 112 -4.19 4.33 9.48
C MET A 112 -4.56 5.43 8.48
N ILE A 113 -4.43 6.71 8.89
CA ILE A 113 -4.69 7.87 8.01
C ILE A 113 -3.74 7.85 6.81
N PHE A 114 -2.47 7.60 7.06
CA PHE A 114 -1.43 7.47 6.04
C PHE A 114 -1.76 6.39 5.01
N TYR A 115 -2.15 5.20 5.46
CA TYR A 115 -2.52 4.06 4.61
C TYR A 115 -3.68 4.42 3.69
N VAL A 116 -4.78 4.94 4.25
CA VAL A 116 -5.97 5.31 3.49
C VAL A 116 -5.65 6.42 2.48
N LEU A 117 -4.97 7.48 2.90
CA LEU A 117 -4.64 8.60 2.01
C LEU A 117 -3.64 8.20 0.91
N SER A 118 -2.68 7.31 1.21
CA SER A 118 -1.77 6.76 0.20
C SER A 118 -2.53 5.95 -0.86
N GLY A 119 -3.49 5.13 -0.43
CA GLY A 119 -4.33 4.36 -1.35
C GLY A 119 -5.22 5.24 -2.22
N ILE A 120 -5.86 6.26 -1.64
CA ILE A 120 -6.64 7.26 -2.39
C ILE A 120 -5.73 7.99 -3.40
N GLY A 121 -4.54 8.44 -2.98
CA GLY A 121 -3.57 9.08 -3.85
C GLY A 121 -3.15 8.20 -5.03
N GLY A 122 -2.94 6.92 -4.78
CA GLY A 122 -2.64 5.93 -5.81
C GLY A 122 -3.81 5.75 -6.79
N ALA A 123 -5.01 5.53 -6.27
CA ALA A 123 -6.21 5.35 -7.10
C ALA A 123 -6.50 6.58 -7.97
N LEU A 124 -6.39 7.78 -7.40
CA LEU A 124 -6.57 9.03 -8.15
C LEU A 124 -5.48 9.22 -9.21
N ALA A 125 -4.22 8.92 -8.91
CA ALA A 125 -3.14 9.01 -9.89
C ALA A 125 -3.40 8.12 -11.11
N HIS A 126 -3.87 6.88 -10.90
CA HIS A 126 -4.25 5.99 -11.99
C HIS A 126 -5.46 6.51 -12.75
N ALA A 127 -6.51 6.96 -12.03
CA ALA A 127 -7.72 7.47 -12.65
C ALA A 127 -7.47 8.72 -13.51
N LEU A 128 -6.58 9.62 -13.07
CA LEU A 128 -6.21 10.82 -13.82
C LEU A 128 -5.47 10.50 -15.13
N VAL A 129 -4.67 9.44 -15.16
CA VAL A 129 -3.97 9.02 -16.39
C VAL A 129 -4.91 8.26 -17.33
N ASN A 130 -5.90 7.55 -16.79
CA ASN A 130 -6.83 6.72 -17.55
C ASN A 130 -8.30 7.10 -17.27
N PRO A 131 -8.74 8.34 -17.53
CA PRO A 131 -10.04 8.86 -17.09
C PRO A 131 -11.24 8.14 -17.71
N GLU A 132 -11.05 7.54 -18.88
CA GLU A 132 -12.10 6.81 -19.60
C GLU A 132 -12.11 5.31 -19.32
N SER A 133 -11.18 4.81 -18.51
CA SER A 133 -11.10 3.38 -18.21
C SER A 133 -12.34 2.90 -17.44
N VAL A 134 -12.93 1.82 -17.92
CA VAL A 134 -14.06 1.12 -17.29
C VAL A 134 -13.60 -0.08 -16.47
N SER A 135 -12.30 -0.34 -16.43
CA SER A 135 -11.73 -1.45 -15.67
C SER A 135 -11.67 -1.10 -14.18
N PRO A 136 -12.26 -1.92 -13.28
CA PRO A 136 -12.23 -1.66 -11.85
C PRO A 136 -10.83 -1.90 -11.28
N MET A 137 -10.29 -0.92 -10.59
CA MET A 137 -9.08 -1.06 -9.76
C MET A 137 -9.46 -1.68 -8.43
N ILE A 138 -8.72 -2.73 -8.02
CA ILE A 138 -8.85 -3.40 -6.74
C ILE A 138 -7.48 -3.74 -6.16
N GLY A 139 -7.37 -3.81 -4.85
CA GLY A 139 -6.18 -4.23 -4.13
C GLY A 139 -5.58 -3.18 -3.22
N ALA A 140 -4.94 -3.64 -2.16
CA ALA A 140 -4.23 -2.83 -1.17
C ALA A 140 -2.96 -2.16 -1.74
N SER A 141 -2.53 -2.53 -2.93
CA SER A 141 -1.19 -2.27 -3.46
C SER A 141 -0.86 -0.79 -3.64
N GLY A 142 -1.83 0.08 -3.93
CA GLY A 142 -1.64 1.53 -3.96
C GLY A 142 -1.25 2.10 -2.60
N ALA A 143 -1.95 1.69 -1.53
CA ALA A 143 -1.63 2.08 -0.17
C ALA A 143 -0.30 1.48 0.32
N ILE A 144 -0.04 0.21 0.00
CA ILE A 144 1.24 -0.47 0.29
C ILE A 144 2.39 0.22 -0.43
N SER A 145 2.20 0.67 -1.66
CA SER A 145 3.21 1.45 -2.39
C SER A 145 3.59 2.72 -1.62
N GLY A 146 2.62 3.37 -0.99
CA GLY A 146 2.89 4.50 -0.07
C GLY A 146 3.76 4.10 1.12
N ILE A 147 3.49 2.92 1.71
CA ILE A 147 4.34 2.36 2.77
C ILE A 147 5.77 2.14 2.26
N LEU A 148 5.93 1.58 1.05
CA LEU A 148 7.26 1.36 0.46
C LEU A 148 8.02 2.67 0.23
N GLY A 149 7.32 3.73 -0.23
CA GLY A 149 7.89 5.06 -0.38
C GLY A 149 8.35 5.64 0.96
N ALA A 150 7.52 5.56 1.99
CA ALA A 150 7.87 6.00 3.34
C ALA A 150 9.02 5.18 3.94
N TYR A 151 9.00 3.86 3.80
CA TYR A 151 10.06 2.97 4.26
C TYR A 151 11.40 3.30 3.62
N LEU A 152 11.41 3.55 2.31
CA LEU A 152 12.63 3.93 1.58
C LEU A 152 13.26 5.21 2.14
N VAL A 153 12.44 6.18 2.55
CA VAL A 153 12.93 7.44 3.16
C VAL A 153 13.43 7.20 4.59
N LEU A 154 12.74 6.36 5.36
CA LEU A 154 13.05 6.12 6.77
C LEU A 154 14.25 5.18 6.96
N HIS A 155 14.30 4.11 6.18
CA HIS A 155 15.23 2.99 6.37
C HIS A 155 15.94 2.55 5.08
N PRO A 156 16.58 3.48 4.31
CA PRO A 156 17.13 3.16 2.97
C PRO A 156 18.21 2.07 3.00
N ARG A 157 18.94 1.95 4.09
CA ARG A 157 20.07 1.01 4.24
C ARG A 157 19.72 -0.25 5.05
N ALA A 158 18.48 -0.36 5.51
CA ALA A 158 18.04 -1.56 6.22
C ALA A 158 18.19 -2.80 5.34
N GLN A 159 18.71 -3.87 5.93
CA GLN A 159 18.86 -5.14 5.21
C GLN A 159 17.52 -5.86 5.17
N VAL A 160 17.11 -6.23 3.98
CA VAL A 160 15.89 -6.99 3.74
C VAL A 160 16.29 -8.34 3.15
N LEU A 161 15.85 -9.41 3.79
CA LEU A 161 15.95 -10.75 3.27
C LEU A 161 14.93 -10.95 2.16
N VAL A 162 15.39 -11.25 0.96
CA VAL A 162 14.52 -11.53 -0.19
C VAL A 162 14.85 -12.89 -0.80
N LEU A 163 13.84 -13.53 -1.37
CA LEU A 163 14.03 -14.67 -2.26
C LEU A 163 14.21 -14.17 -3.69
N ALA A 164 15.44 -14.28 -4.20
CA ALA A 164 15.70 -14.06 -5.60
C ALA A 164 15.31 -15.32 -6.41
N PHE A 165 14.63 -15.11 -7.54
CA PHE A 165 14.14 -16.17 -8.42
C PHE A 165 13.32 -17.26 -7.70
N MET A 166 12.69 -16.93 -6.57
CA MET A 166 11.89 -17.80 -5.70
C MET A 166 12.69 -18.86 -4.91
N TYR A 167 14.02 -18.93 -5.04
CA TYR A 167 14.81 -20.01 -4.43
C TYR A 167 16.04 -19.55 -3.66
N ILE A 168 16.62 -18.40 -4.02
CA ILE A 168 17.91 -17.97 -3.47
C ILE A 168 17.68 -16.88 -2.42
N PRO A 169 17.85 -17.19 -1.11
CA PRO A 169 17.76 -16.17 -0.08
C PRO A 169 18.99 -15.26 -0.12
N ILE A 170 18.77 -13.97 -0.35
CA ILE A 170 19.83 -12.95 -0.35
C ILE A 170 19.40 -11.78 0.51
N ARG A 171 20.37 -11.08 1.09
CA ARG A 171 20.13 -9.84 1.83
C ARG A 171 20.57 -8.67 0.99
N LEU A 172 19.65 -7.73 0.80
CA LEU A 172 19.92 -6.51 0.04
C LEU A 172 19.44 -5.31 0.83
N PRO A 173 20.10 -4.16 0.71
CA PRO A 173 19.60 -2.92 1.32
C PRO A 173 18.29 -2.50 0.67
N ALA A 174 17.39 -1.91 1.47
CA ALA A 174 16.05 -1.53 1.04
C ALA A 174 16.05 -0.64 -0.20
N PHE A 175 17.01 0.30 -0.32
CA PHE A 175 17.08 1.19 -1.50
C PHE A 175 17.29 0.42 -2.82
N VAL A 176 17.97 -0.72 -2.80
CA VAL A 176 18.12 -1.57 -3.99
C VAL A 176 16.81 -2.24 -4.36
N ILE A 177 16.17 -2.88 -3.38
CA ILE A 177 14.94 -3.65 -3.60
C ILE A 177 13.80 -2.73 -4.02
N LEU A 178 13.58 -1.65 -3.26
CA LEU A 178 12.49 -0.72 -3.50
C LEU A 178 12.76 0.18 -4.71
N GLY A 179 14.02 0.52 -4.97
CA GLY A 179 14.43 1.23 -6.19
C GLY A 179 14.19 0.40 -7.46
N LEU A 180 14.58 -0.88 -7.45
CA LEU A 180 14.26 -1.80 -8.54
C LEU A 180 12.74 -2.00 -8.70
N TRP A 181 12.03 -2.14 -7.58
CA TRP A 181 10.58 -2.32 -7.60
C TRP A 181 9.88 -1.12 -8.24
N ILE A 182 10.16 0.13 -7.79
CA ILE A 182 9.54 1.33 -8.38
C ILE A 182 10.01 1.57 -9.82
N GLY A 183 11.26 1.30 -10.14
CA GLY A 183 11.78 1.37 -11.50
C GLY A 183 11.02 0.44 -12.47
N LEU A 184 10.70 -0.79 -12.03
CA LEU A 184 9.87 -1.71 -12.80
C LEU A 184 8.42 -1.21 -12.95
N GLN A 185 7.83 -0.56 -11.91
CA GLN A 185 6.51 0.07 -12.04
C GLN A 185 6.52 1.14 -13.14
N MET A 186 7.53 2.01 -13.12
CA MET A 186 7.67 3.09 -14.12
C MET A 186 7.88 2.55 -15.54
N LEU A 187 8.72 1.53 -15.69
CA LEU A 187 8.95 0.87 -16.97
C LEU A 187 7.65 0.25 -17.49
N ASN A 188 6.95 -0.53 -16.66
CA ASN A 188 5.70 -1.16 -17.07
C ASN A 188 4.61 -0.13 -17.39
N ALA A 189 4.51 0.94 -16.62
CA ALA A 189 3.58 2.04 -16.90
C ALA A 189 3.87 2.70 -18.26
N SER A 190 5.15 2.86 -18.63
CA SER A 190 5.55 3.46 -19.91
C SER A 190 5.28 2.53 -21.11
N VAL A 191 5.40 1.22 -20.92
CA VAL A 191 5.19 0.22 -21.98
C VAL A 191 3.70 -0.10 -22.16
N ALA A 192 2.93 -0.19 -21.06
CA ALA A 192 1.51 -0.54 -21.11
C ALA A 192 0.67 0.55 -21.80
N GLY A 193 1.13 1.81 -21.85
CA GLY A 193 0.38 2.92 -22.40
C GLY A 193 -0.96 3.09 -21.68
N SER A 194 -1.95 3.66 -22.37
CA SER A 194 -3.34 3.77 -21.91
C SER A 194 -4.21 2.59 -22.35
N ALA A 195 -3.61 1.42 -22.63
CA ALA A 195 -4.36 0.26 -23.07
C ALA A 195 -5.19 -0.32 -21.92
N ASP A 196 -6.51 -0.40 -22.11
CA ASP A 196 -7.52 -1.00 -21.23
C ASP A 196 -7.40 -2.55 -21.11
N GLY A 197 -6.20 -3.08 -21.17
CA GLY A 197 -5.98 -4.51 -21.01
C GLY A 197 -5.84 -4.85 -19.53
N GLY A 198 -6.92 -5.32 -18.89
CA GLY A 198 -7.09 -5.85 -17.52
C GLY A 198 -5.86 -6.28 -16.70
N GLY A 199 -4.86 -5.41 -16.61
CA GLY A 199 -3.56 -5.64 -15.98
C GLY A 199 -3.40 -4.90 -14.67
N THR A 200 -2.18 -4.89 -14.20
CA THR A 200 -1.80 -4.19 -12.96
C THR A 200 -1.92 -2.66 -13.15
N ALA A 201 -2.51 -1.99 -12.17
CA ALA A 201 -2.64 -0.53 -12.14
C ALA A 201 -1.30 0.16 -11.77
N TRP A 202 -0.34 0.14 -12.69
CA TRP A 202 1.02 0.67 -12.46
C TRP A 202 1.04 2.11 -11.95
N TRP A 203 0.17 2.96 -12.48
CA TRP A 203 0.03 4.35 -12.04
C TRP A 203 -0.50 4.48 -10.62
N ALA A 204 -1.32 3.52 -10.15
CA ALA A 204 -1.72 3.48 -8.75
C ALA A 204 -0.55 3.19 -7.81
N HIS A 205 0.39 2.35 -8.25
CA HIS A 205 1.61 2.07 -7.49
C HIS A 205 2.53 3.29 -7.44
N ILE A 206 2.78 3.95 -8.57
CA ILE A 206 3.62 5.15 -8.65
C ILE A 206 2.99 6.29 -7.83
N GLY A 207 1.69 6.54 -8.02
CA GLY A 207 0.95 7.58 -7.30
C GLY A 207 0.94 7.34 -5.79
N GLY A 208 0.67 6.10 -5.37
CA GLY A 208 0.71 5.71 -3.96
C GLY A 208 2.09 5.90 -3.34
N PHE A 209 3.15 5.49 -4.03
CA PHE A 209 4.53 5.65 -3.59
C PHE A 209 4.90 7.14 -3.36
N VAL A 210 4.58 8.00 -4.32
CA VAL A 210 4.83 9.45 -4.22
C VAL A 210 3.97 10.08 -3.12
N ALA A 211 2.68 9.74 -3.06
CA ALA A 211 1.78 10.20 -2.01
C ALA A 211 2.29 9.81 -0.62
N GLY A 212 2.75 8.56 -0.45
CA GLY A 212 3.31 8.08 0.80
C GLY A 212 4.55 8.85 1.24
N ILE A 213 5.47 9.16 0.33
CA ILE A 213 6.61 10.03 0.66
C ILE A 213 6.14 11.39 1.15
N GLY A 214 5.21 12.04 0.43
CA GLY A 214 4.66 13.34 0.83
C GLY A 214 3.95 13.30 2.19
N LEU A 215 3.07 12.31 2.39
CA LEU A 215 2.32 12.11 3.63
C LEU A 215 3.21 11.81 4.84
N LEU A 216 4.32 11.10 4.65
CA LEU A 216 5.30 10.87 5.70
C LEU A 216 5.79 12.20 6.29
N PHE A 217 6.11 13.19 5.45
CA PHE A 217 6.57 14.49 5.92
C PHE A 217 5.47 15.32 6.59
N LEU A 218 4.22 15.18 6.14
CA LEU A 218 3.06 15.87 6.71
C LEU A 218 2.62 15.29 8.06
N LEU A 219 2.67 13.95 8.20
CA LEU A 219 2.18 13.24 9.38
C LEU A 219 3.27 12.98 10.44
N LYS A 220 4.52 13.41 10.20
CA LYS A 220 5.61 13.29 11.20
C LYS A 220 5.14 13.72 12.57
N THR A 221 5.43 12.90 13.57
CA THR A 221 5.42 13.36 14.97
C THR A 221 6.58 14.33 15.14
N LYS A 222 6.31 15.54 15.64
CA LYS A 222 7.40 16.31 16.28
C LYS A 222 7.94 15.42 17.39
N THR A 223 9.10 14.82 17.17
CA THR A 223 9.79 14.10 18.24
C THR A 223 10.02 15.15 19.32
N LYS A 224 9.32 15.06 20.46
CA LYS A 224 9.82 15.70 21.66
C LYS A 224 11.19 15.06 21.83
N ALA A 225 12.25 15.80 21.57
CA ALA A 225 13.57 15.43 22.03
C ALA A 225 13.36 15.14 23.52
N ASN A 226 13.42 13.87 23.91
CA ASN A 226 13.57 13.54 25.31
C ASN A 226 14.86 14.25 25.68
N SER A 227 14.71 15.40 26.33
CA SER A 227 15.79 15.98 27.11
C SER A 227 16.13 14.87 28.09
N VAL A 228 17.19 14.13 27.76
CA VAL A 228 17.84 13.27 28.75
C VAL A 228 18.01 14.19 29.95
N GLY A 229 17.18 13.93 30.98
CA GLY A 229 17.14 14.73 32.17
C GLY A 229 18.57 14.81 32.71
N ARG A 230 19.16 15.98 32.65
CA ARG A 230 20.33 16.23 33.47
C ARG A 230 19.87 15.94 34.90
N GLY A 231 20.38 14.87 35.46
CA GLY A 231 20.18 14.58 36.87
C GLY A 231 20.51 15.84 37.70
N PRO A 232 19.95 15.99 38.89
CA PRO A 232 20.09 17.20 39.70
C PRO A 232 21.53 17.63 39.99
N TRP A 233 22.51 16.84 39.63
CA TRP A 233 23.92 17.05 39.99
C TRP A 233 24.90 17.24 38.81
N GLY A 234 24.45 17.43 37.59
CA GLY A 234 25.25 17.99 36.48
C GLY A 234 26.61 17.34 36.14
N LYS A 235 26.94 16.14 36.63
CA LYS A 235 28.25 15.50 36.39
C LYS A 235 28.16 14.57 35.17
N ARG A 236 28.96 14.85 34.12
CA ARG A 236 29.32 13.90 33.07
C ARG A 236 30.21 12.84 33.73
N SER A 237 29.79 11.55 33.62
CA SER A 237 30.73 10.46 33.81
C SER A 237 31.59 10.35 32.57
N SER A 238 32.88 10.46 32.79
CA SER A 238 33.97 10.21 31.85
C SER A 238 33.95 8.78 31.31
#